data_be16ecbc8a103258624bae23bd106723
#
_entry.id   be16ecbc8a103258624bae23bd106723
#
_cell.length_a   1.000
_cell.length_b   1.000
_cell.length_c   1.000
_cell.angle_alpha   90.00
_cell.angle_beta   90.00
_cell.angle_gamma   90.00
#
_symmetry.space_group_name_H-M   'P 1'
#
loop_
_entity.id
_entity.type
_entity.pdbx_description
1 polymer ?
#
loop_
_entity_poly.entity_id
_entity_poly.type
_entity_poly.pdbx_seq_one_letter_code
_entity_poly.pdbx_strand_id
1 'polypeptide(L)'
;MIFEPYFCSVARVNKKSRTPYTILSVDDDTEMIGLLHEVVSQLGHTSFTAVDGVDALEKLGEHQVDIVITDIAMPRMNGIDLTKRIKTDLEDVDVVVVTGYQDEYKYTDVIEIGASDFISKPFNVNELEAKINRIIRERELRAELKRLSIRDGLTGLYNRRYFDENLKREAIRAFRQHYGLFLLLVDVDNFKDYNDQFGHQKGDDLLKELARLMMFYSRDNVDSVYRYGGDEFAVIIPHAQHEQAMMVARRLRSKFNSSNLGPASLSMGMARLEGALKTLEQELENLLRAADQYLYMAKNSGGDQICAAAGNSAESNPSVDQAR
;
A
#
# COMPACT_ATOMS: atom_id res chain seq x y z
N MET A 1 48.42 26.66 15.41
CA MET A 1 47.44 26.90 16.48
C MET A 1 46.49 25.74 16.41
N ILE A 2 46.49 24.90 17.43
CA ILE A 2 45.93 23.54 17.45
C ILE A 2 44.42 23.63 17.66
N PHE A 3 43.63 23.09 16.74
CA PHE A 3 42.18 22.96 16.92
C PHE A 3 41.92 21.70 17.75
N GLU A 4 41.44 21.86 18.97
CA GLU A 4 40.87 20.78 19.77
C GLU A 4 39.46 20.42 19.25
N PRO A 5 39.11 19.13 19.15
CA PRO A 5 37.77 18.70 18.78
C PRO A 5 36.84 18.77 20.00
N TYR A 6 35.84 19.64 19.97
CA TYR A 6 34.74 19.64 20.93
C TYR A 6 33.85 18.37 20.72
N PHE A 7 34.18 17.33 21.46
CA PHE A 7 33.26 16.22 21.69
C PHE A 7 32.20 16.67 22.70
N CYS A 8 31.07 17.16 22.19
CA CYS A 8 29.88 17.36 23.00
C CYS A 8 29.02 16.10 22.97
N SER A 9 28.83 15.49 24.13
CA SER A 9 28.03 14.30 24.35
C SER A 9 26.56 14.57 23.94
N VAL A 10 26.18 14.03 22.78
CA VAL A 10 24.79 14.03 22.35
C VAL A 10 24.03 13.04 23.24
N ALA A 11 23.08 13.56 24.03
CA ALA A 11 22.17 12.78 24.84
C ALA A 11 21.48 11.72 23.98
N ARG A 12 21.57 10.45 24.40
CA ARG A 12 20.88 9.32 23.78
C ARG A 12 19.36 9.54 23.88
N VAL A 13 18.77 10.10 22.83
CA VAL A 13 17.33 10.08 22.62
C VAL A 13 16.91 8.63 22.39
N ASN A 14 15.93 8.17 23.15
CA ASN A 14 15.34 6.83 23.10
C ASN A 14 15.08 6.40 21.64
N LYS A 15 15.92 5.51 21.10
CA LYS A 15 15.70 4.84 19.80
C LYS A 15 14.56 3.84 19.97
N LYS A 16 13.30 4.26 19.77
CA LYS A 16 12.29 3.34 19.24
C LYS A 16 12.81 2.88 17.89
N SER A 17 12.82 1.59 17.62
CA SER A 17 13.25 1.01 16.35
C SER A 17 12.40 1.57 15.20
N ARG A 18 12.86 2.66 14.61
CA ARG A 18 12.29 3.22 13.39
C ARG A 18 12.86 2.43 12.22
N THR A 19 12.03 2.05 11.27
CA THR A 19 12.48 1.55 9.97
C THR A 19 13.38 2.61 9.33
N PRO A 20 14.61 2.25 8.87
CA PRO A 20 15.47 3.21 8.23
C PRO A 20 14.84 3.72 6.93
N TYR A 21 14.88 5.04 6.73
CA TYR A 21 14.52 5.68 5.47
C TYR A 21 15.72 5.65 4.53
N THR A 22 15.46 5.65 3.22
CA THR A 22 16.49 5.76 2.19
C THR A 22 16.57 7.20 1.71
N ILE A 23 17.75 7.83 1.88
CA ILE A 23 18.00 9.24 1.55
C ILE A 23 19.08 9.33 0.48
N LEU A 24 18.80 10.03 -0.61
CA LEU A 24 19.72 10.32 -1.70
C LEU A 24 20.19 11.77 -1.56
N SER A 25 21.51 11.96 -1.38
CA SER A 25 22.16 13.27 -1.32
C SER A 25 22.80 13.60 -2.67
N VAL A 26 22.48 14.78 -3.23
CA VAL A 26 22.90 15.19 -4.58
C VAL A 26 23.59 16.56 -4.49
N ASP A 27 24.88 16.61 -4.80
CA ASP A 27 25.68 17.83 -4.82
C ASP A 27 26.90 17.56 -5.73
N ASP A 28 27.44 18.54 -6.43
CA ASP A 28 28.67 18.37 -7.23
C ASP A 28 29.94 18.56 -6.39
N ASP A 29 29.80 19.10 -5.18
CA ASP A 29 30.87 19.21 -4.20
C ASP A 29 31.03 17.89 -3.40
N THR A 30 32.15 17.23 -3.60
CA THR A 30 32.45 15.95 -2.93
C THR A 30 32.58 16.08 -1.40
N GLU A 31 33.00 17.24 -0.87
CA GLU A 31 33.05 17.48 0.58
C GLU A 31 31.63 17.58 1.16
N MET A 32 30.75 18.28 0.45
CA MET A 32 29.34 18.37 0.82
C MET A 32 28.64 17.01 0.77
N ILE A 33 28.85 16.24 -0.29
CA ILE A 33 28.34 14.86 -0.37
C ILE A 33 28.82 14.02 0.82
N GLY A 34 30.10 14.12 1.18
CA GLY A 34 30.67 13.42 2.34
C GLY A 34 29.99 13.79 3.65
N LEU A 35 29.77 15.09 3.88
CA LEU A 35 29.05 15.59 5.05
C LEU A 35 27.63 15.10 5.11
N LEU A 36 26.88 15.21 4.02
CA LEU A 36 25.49 14.75 3.95
C LEU A 36 25.38 13.25 4.20
N HIS A 37 26.27 12.45 3.59
CA HIS A 37 26.34 11.00 3.78
C HIS A 37 26.58 10.63 5.24
N GLU A 38 27.55 11.31 5.89
CA GLU A 38 27.87 11.07 7.30
C GLU A 38 26.69 11.40 8.22
N VAL A 39 26.04 12.55 8.04
CA VAL A 39 24.89 12.97 8.83
C VAL A 39 23.72 11.99 8.68
N VAL A 40 23.36 11.61 7.46
CA VAL A 40 22.29 10.66 7.18
C VAL A 40 22.58 9.30 7.84
N SER A 41 23.83 8.82 7.74
CA SER A 41 24.25 7.56 8.33
C SER A 41 24.24 7.59 9.86
N GLN A 42 24.67 8.70 10.48
CA GLN A 42 24.63 8.89 11.94
C GLN A 42 23.19 8.93 12.49
N LEU A 43 22.23 9.43 11.70
CA LEU A 43 20.79 9.39 12.03
C LEU A 43 20.20 7.98 11.93
N GLY A 44 20.94 7.02 11.38
CA GLY A 44 20.53 5.61 11.24
C GLY A 44 19.68 5.34 9.99
N HIS A 45 19.82 6.16 8.97
CA HIS A 45 19.15 6.01 7.68
C HIS A 45 20.10 5.44 6.61
N THR A 46 19.55 4.86 5.55
CA THR A 46 20.33 4.40 4.39
C THR A 46 20.67 5.60 3.52
N SER A 47 21.95 5.79 3.21
CA SER A 47 22.42 6.94 2.44
C SER A 47 22.96 6.51 1.08
N PHE A 48 22.44 7.11 0.02
CA PHE A 48 23.01 7.11 -1.33
C PHE A 48 23.45 8.51 -1.71
N THR A 49 24.36 8.60 -2.66
CA THR A 49 24.92 9.89 -3.11
C THR A 49 24.90 9.96 -4.63
N ALA A 50 24.73 11.17 -5.18
CA ALA A 50 24.82 11.46 -6.60
C ALA A 50 25.55 12.79 -6.82
N VAL A 51 26.23 12.93 -7.96
CA VAL A 51 27.05 14.10 -8.26
C VAL A 51 26.31 15.19 -9.05
N ASP A 52 25.13 14.88 -9.56
CA ASP A 52 24.24 15.83 -10.25
C ASP A 52 22.82 15.22 -10.46
N GLY A 53 21.92 15.99 -11.06
CA GLY A 53 20.54 15.56 -11.27
C GLY A 53 20.36 14.37 -12.22
N VAL A 54 21.29 14.15 -13.18
CA VAL A 54 21.21 12.99 -14.10
C VAL A 54 21.59 11.71 -13.37
N ASP A 55 22.71 11.72 -12.64
CA ASP A 55 23.11 10.59 -11.79
C ASP A 55 22.07 10.29 -10.71
N ALA A 56 21.42 11.33 -10.17
CA ALA A 56 20.32 11.17 -9.22
C ALA A 56 19.12 10.44 -9.81
N LEU A 57 18.71 10.75 -11.05
CA LEU A 57 17.60 10.06 -11.72
C LEU A 57 17.92 8.60 -12.04
N GLU A 58 19.17 8.27 -12.40
CA GLU A 58 19.62 6.89 -12.59
C GLU A 58 19.46 6.10 -11.27
N LYS A 59 19.93 6.65 -10.14
CA LYS A 59 19.81 6.02 -8.82
C LYS A 59 18.38 5.90 -8.32
N LEU A 60 17.53 6.87 -8.63
CA LEU A 60 16.08 6.79 -8.35
C LEU A 60 15.40 5.67 -9.15
N GLY A 61 15.91 5.33 -10.33
CA GLY A 61 15.44 4.17 -11.11
C GLY A 61 15.88 2.82 -10.56
N GLU A 62 17.02 2.76 -9.87
CA GLU A 62 17.62 1.53 -9.34
C GLU A 62 17.22 1.25 -7.88
N HIS A 63 16.95 2.30 -7.10
CA HIS A 63 16.70 2.22 -5.67
C HIS A 63 15.40 2.88 -5.27
N GLN A 64 14.75 2.31 -4.27
CA GLN A 64 13.58 2.94 -3.64
C GLN A 64 14.06 4.01 -2.66
N VAL A 65 13.94 5.28 -3.05
CA VAL A 65 14.37 6.45 -2.27
C VAL A 65 13.15 7.13 -1.66
N ASP A 66 13.26 7.52 -0.38
CA ASP A 66 12.20 8.22 0.35
C ASP A 66 12.37 9.74 0.32
N ILE A 67 13.61 10.20 0.46
CA ILE A 67 13.95 11.63 0.55
C ILE A 67 15.15 11.91 -0.35
N VAL A 68 15.08 12.99 -1.11
CA VAL A 68 16.19 13.54 -1.89
C VAL A 68 16.62 14.88 -1.26
N ILE A 69 17.92 15.05 -1.01
CA ILE A 69 18.53 16.32 -0.60
C ILE A 69 19.39 16.76 -1.77
N THR A 70 19.06 17.88 -2.41
CA THR A 70 19.74 18.30 -3.64
C THR A 70 20.22 19.74 -3.56
N ASP A 71 21.46 20.00 -3.99
CA ASP A 71 21.89 21.37 -4.31
C ASP A 71 21.15 21.91 -5.55
N ILE A 72 21.05 23.22 -5.67
CA ILE A 72 20.49 23.88 -6.86
C ILE A 72 21.51 23.91 -7.99
N ALA A 73 22.71 24.39 -7.71
CA ALA A 73 23.71 24.74 -8.73
C ALA A 73 24.62 23.53 -9.04
N MET A 74 24.17 22.65 -9.93
CA MET A 74 24.91 21.46 -10.33
C MET A 74 25.05 21.39 -11.86
N PRO A 75 26.11 20.72 -12.38
CA PRO A 75 26.29 20.51 -13.81
C PRO A 75 25.24 19.55 -14.39
N ARG A 76 25.11 19.48 -15.69
CA ARG A 76 24.19 18.64 -16.49
C ARG A 76 22.72 18.87 -16.20
N MET A 77 22.28 18.65 -14.96
CA MET A 77 20.90 18.89 -14.51
C MET A 77 20.94 19.51 -13.11
N ASN A 78 20.39 20.71 -12.97
CA ASN A 78 20.31 21.45 -11.72
C ASN A 78 19.24 20.86 -10.77
N GLY A 79 19.28 21.23 -9.47
CA GLY A 79 18.36 20.71 -8.47
C GLY A 79 16.91 21.13 -8.66
N ILE A 80 16.63 22.25 -9.34
CA ILE A 80 15.26 22.70 -9.65
C ILE A 80 14.61 21.79 -10.69
N ASP A 81 15.33 21.48 -11.77
CA ASP A 81 14.83 20.59 -12.82
C ASP A 81 14.72 19.16 -12.34
N LEU A 82 15.65 18.71 -11.49
CA LEU A 82 15.56 17.43 -10.79
C LEU A 82 14.29 17.38 -9.92
N THR A 83 14.02 18.40 -9.11
CA THR A 83 12.84 18.47 -8.24
C THR A 83 11.55 18.38 -9.05
N LYS A 84 11.42 19.16 -10.14
CA LYS A 84 10.25 19.09 -11.03
C LYS A 84 10.06 17.69 -11.60
N ARG A 85 11.13 17.03 -12.03
CA ARG A 85 11.10 15.71 -12.61
C ARG A 85 10.65 14.67 -11.58
N ILE A 86 11.22 14.70 -10.37
CA ILE A 86 10.82 13.83 -9.26
C ILE A 86 9.33 14.00 -8.95
N LYS A 87 8.84 15.24 -8.82
CA LYS A 87 7.44 15.50 -8.48
C LYS A 87 6.45 15.12 -9.57
N THR A 88 6.89 15.05 -10.82
CA THR A 88 6.06 14.59 -11.95
C THR A 88 5.98 13.05 -11.99
N ASP A 89 7.10 12.38 -11.78
CA ASP A 89 7.22 10.94 -12.02
C ASP A 89 7.12 10.09 -10.73
N LEU A 90 7.42 10.67 -9.55
CA LEU A 90 7.57 9.99 -8.27
C LEU A 90 6.88 10.77 -7.13
N GLU A 91 5.53 10.68 -7.02
CA GLU A 91 4.73 11.43 -6.04
C GLU A 91 5.15 11.21 -4.57
N ASP A 92 5.65 10.02 -4.23
CA ASP A 92 5.95 9.64 -2.85
C ASP A 92 7.39 10.00 -2.40
N VAL A 93 8.18 10.70 -3.21
CA VAL A 93 9.54 11.16 -2.86
C VAL A 93 9.52 12.59 -2.34
N ASP A 94 9.97 12.82 -1.10
CA ASP A 94 10.15 14.17 -0.56
C ASP A 94 11.48 14.76 -1.03
N VAL A 95 11.49 16.07 -1.36
CA VAL A 95 12.69 16.76 -1.85
C VAL A 95 13.03 17.93 -0.95
N VAL A 96 14.26 17.96 -0.46
CA VAL A 96 14.87 19.09 0.26
C VAL A 96 15.86 19.77 -0.67
N VAL A 97 15.66 21.03 -0.95
CA VAL A 97 16.56 21.80 -1.81
C VAL A 97 17.55 22.56 -0.94
N VAL A 98 18.84 22.44 -1.26
CA VAL A 98 19.91 23.21 -0.63
C VAL A 98 20.24 24.38 -1.54
N THR A 99 20.29 25.60 -1.00
CA THR A 99 20.48 26.83 -1.80
C THR A 99 21.68 27.63 -1.30
N GLY A 100 22.44 28.24 -2.23
CA GLY A 100 23.50 29.20 -1.92
C GLY A 100 22.98 30.65 -1.92
N TYR A 101 23.74 31.57 -1.35
CA TYR A 101 23.43 33.00 -1.32
C TYR A 101 23.37 33.67 -2.72
N GLN A 102 23.90 33.01 -3.75
CA GLN A 102 23.98 33.52 -5.11
C GLN A 102 22.91 32.95 -6.05
N ASP A 103 22.05 32.08 -5.54
CA ASP A 103 20.99 31.46 -6.35
C ASP A 103 19.89 32.48 -6.66
N GLU A 104 19.49 32.58 -7.92
CA GLU A 104 18.42 33.47 -8.38
C GLU A 104 17.03 33.06 -7.85
N TYR A 105 16.91 31.88 -7.27
CA TYR A 105 15.66 31.28 -6.80
C TYR A 105 15.34 31.72 -5.37
N LYS A 106 14.12 32.23 -5.18
CA LYS A 106 13.58 32.58 -3.88
C LYS A 106 12.95 31.33 -3.22
N TYR A 107 12.80 31.38 -1.91
CA TYR A 107 12.08 30.38 -1.14
C TYR A 107 10.71 29.98 -1.77
N THR A 108 9.93 30.98 -2.20
CA THR A 108 8.62 30.78 -2.82
C THR A 108 8.72 29.92 -4.07
N ASP A 109 9.73 30.15 -4.90
CA ASP A 109 9.91 29.44 -6.18
C ASP A 109 10.23 27.97 -5.95
N VAL A 110 11.04 27.66 -4.93
CA VAL A 110 11.43 26.30 -4.55
C VAL A 110 10.22 25.51 -4.03
N ILE A 111 9.35 26.14 -3.23
CA ILE A 111 8.15 25.49 -2.71
C ILE A 111 7.08 25.32 -3.82
N GLU A 112 6.91 26.30 -4.72
CA GLU A 112 5.96 26.23 -5.83
C GLU A 112 6.25 25.06 -6.79
N ILE A 113 7.52 24.69 -6.99
CA ILE A 113 7.88 23.50 -7.79
C ILE A 113 7.66 22.16 -7.06
N GLY A 114 7.18 22.20 -5.79
CA GLY A 114 6.82 21.03 -5.03
C GLY A 114 7.89 20.50 -4.07
N ALA A 115 8.98 21.26 -3.81
CA ALA A 115 9.92 20.86 -2.78
C ALA A 115 9.25 20.80 -1.40
N SER A 116 9.61 19.79 -0.61
CA SER A 116 9.05 19.58 0.74
C SER A 116 9.68 20.53 1.77
N ASP A 117 10.93 20.93 1.55
CA ASP A 117 11.66 21.93 2.33
C ASP A 117 12.86 22.48 1.57
N PHE A 118 13.53 23.48 2.17
CA PHE A 118 14.80 24.01 1.67
C PHE A 118 15.75 24.31 2.83
N ILE A 119 17.04 24.40 2.52
CA ILE A 119 18.11 24.78 3.47
C ILE A 119 19.03 25.79 2.78
N SER A 120 19.34 26.90 3.44
CA SER A 120 20.27 27.90 2.91
C SER A 120 21.71 27.60 3.35
N LYS A 121 22.65 27.60 2.41
CA LYS A 121 24.10 27.56 2.70
C LYS A 121 24.59 28.96 3.19
N PRO A 122 25.42 29.05 4.25
CA PRO A 122 25.91 27.94 5.06
C PRO A 122 24.90 27.48 6.11
N PHE A 123 24.76 26.18 6.29
CA PHE A 123 23.93 25.57 7.31
C PHE A 123 24.77 24.75 8.30
N ASN A 124 24.21 24.46 9.45
CA ASN A 124 24.82 23.56 10.41
C ASN A 124 24.14 22.18 10.41
N VAL A 125 24.86 21.18 10.93
CA VAL A 125 24.37 19.78 10.99
C VAL A 125 23.04 19.68 11.74
N ASN A 126 22.87 20.44 12.84
CA ASN A 126 21.63 20.39 13.62
C ASN A 126 20.41 20.90 12.83
N GLU A 127 20.59 21.88 11.96
CA GLU A 127 19.54 22.40 11.08
C GLU A 127 19.12 21.36 10.05
N LEU A 128 20.09 20.71 9.40
CA LEU A 128 19.84 19.62 8.46
C LEU A 128 19.11 18.47 9.15
N GLU A 129 19.59 18.03 10.33
CA GLU A 129 18.97 16.99 11.13
C GLU A 129 17.52 17.34 11.50
N ALA A 130 17.27 18.57 11.95
CA ALA A 130 15.94 19.03 12.31
C ALA A 130 14.95 18.96 11.11
N LYS A 131 15.41 19.34 9.91
CA LYS A 131 14.60 19.31 8.69
C LYS A 131 14.33 17.88 8.23
N ILE A 132 15.33 17.01 8.21
CA ILE A 132 15.15 15.57 7.90
C ILE A 132 14.12 14.95 8.88
N ASN A 133 14.31 15.16 10.18
CA ASN A 133 13.39 14.63 11.20
C ASN A 133 11.96 15.18 11.08
N ARG A 134 11.80 16.45 10.65
CA ARG A 134 10.49 17.04 10.38
C ARG A 134 9.80 16.33 9.22
N ILE A 135 10.48 16.14 8.10
CA ILE A 135 9.94 15.47 6.92
C ILE A 135 9.55 14.03 7.25
N ILE A 136 10.42 13.30 7.95
CA ILE A 136 10.14 11.93 8.39
C ILE A 136 8.86 11.89 9.25
N ARG A 137 8.72 12.80 10.21
CA ARG A 137 7.51 12.88 11.05
C ARG A 137 6.25 13.18 10.22
N GLU A 138 6.34 14.09 9.27
CA GLU A 138 5.21 14.39 8.36
C GLU A 138 4.83 13.18 7.50
N ARG A 139 5.81 12.41 6.99
CA ARG A 139 5.56 11.15 6.27
C ARG A 139 4.88 10.12 7.16
N GLU A 140 5.39 9.91 8.39
CA GLU A 140 4.79 8.99 9.37
C GLU A 140 3.33 9.38 9.66
N LEU A 141 3.06 10.67 9.88
CA LEU A 141 1.68 11.17 10.12
C LEU A 141 0.78 10.97 8.90
N ARG A 142 1.25 11.28 7.68
CA ARG A 142 0.48 11.03 6.45
C ARG A 142 0.18 9.55 6.26
N ALA A 143 1.16 8.67 6.49
CA ALA A 143 0.98 7.22 6.41
C ALA A 143 -0.02 6.71 7.45
N GLU A 144 0.03 7.21 8.69
CA GLU A 144 -0.90 6.84 9.76
C GLU A 144 -2.34 7.36 9.47
N LEU A 145 -2.48 8.60 9.00
CA LEU A 145 -3.79 9.12 8.56
C LEU A 145 -4.36 8.28 7.42
N LYS A 146 -3.54 7.90 6.43
CA LYS A 146 -3.94 7.01 5.34
C LYS A 146 -4.37 5.65 5.90
N ARG A 147 -3.59 5.06 6.81
CA ARG A 147 -3.90 3.78 7.46
C ARG A 147 -5.22 3.83 8.20
N LEU A 148 -5.44 4.85 9.02
CA LEU A 148 -6.71 5.05 9.75
C LEU A 148 -7.88 5.28 8.80
N SER A 149 -7.63 5.91 7.67
CA SER A 149 -8.65 6.21 6.65
C SER A 149 -9.07 4.99 5.82
N ILE A 150 -8.22 3.94 5.67
CA ILE A 150 -8.47 2.78 4.81
C ILE A 150 -8.70 1.47 5.59
N ARG A 151 -8.56 1.48 6.93
CA ARG A 151 -8.75 0.30 7.78
C ARG A 151 -10.05 0.38 8.57
N ASP A 152 -10.61 -0.78 8.87
CA ASP A 152 -11.70 -0.95 9.83
C ASP A 152 -11.16 -0.97 11.27
N GLY A 153 -11.74 -0.16 12.15
CA GLY A 153 -11.23 0.02 13.52
C GLY A 153 -11.39 -1.20 14.43
N LEU A 154 -12.34 -2.10 14.16
CA LEU A 154 -12.56 -3.30 14.96
C LEU A 154 -11.66 -4.46 14.52
N THR A 155 -11.60 -4.70 13.22
CA THR A 155 -10.99 -5.91 12.64
C THR A 155 -9.58 -5.69 12.11
N GLY A 156 -9.19 -4.45 11.84
CA GLY A 156 -7.91 -4.10 11.19
C GLY A 156 -7.84 -4.44 9.69
N LEU A 157 -8.89 -5.04 9.11
CA LEU A 157 -9.01 -5.25 7.66
C LEU A 157 -9.14 -3.92 6.92
N TYR A 158 -9.04 -3.95 5.59
CA TYR A 158 -9.43 -2.79 4.80
C TYR A 158 -10.92 -2.51 4.95
N ASN A 159 -11.29 -1.22 4.96
CA ASN A 159 -12.68 -0.81 5.06
C ASN A 159 -13.38 -0.76 3.68
N ARG A 160 -14.70 -0.54 3.68
CA ARG A 160 -15.54 -0.47 2.48
C ARG A 160 -15.05 0.58 1.47
N ARG A 161 -14.64 1.78 1.95
CA ARG A 161 -14.17 2.83 1.05
C ARG A 161 -12.95 2.38 0.25
N TYR A 162 -11.99 1.75 0.91
CA TYR A 162 -10.81 1.23 0.23
C TYR A 162 -11.14 0.02 -0.68
N PHE A 163 -12.16 -0.78 -0.34
CA PHE A 163 -12.68 -1.82 -1.21
C PHE A 163 -13.12 -1.26 -2.55
N ASP A 164 -13.98 -0.22 -2.57
CA ASP A 164 -14.51 0.38 -3.80
C ASP A 164 -13.36 0.91 -4.70
N GLU A 165 -12.39 1.61 -4.11
CA GLU A 165 -11.23 2.12 -4.82
C GLU A 165 -10.34 1.00 -5.38
N ASN A 166 -10.10 -0.04 -4.58
CA ASN A 166 -9.20 -1.13 -4.96
C ASN A 166 -9.83 -2.07 -5.97
N LEU A 167 -11.11 -2.38 -5.86
CA LEU A 167 -11.83 -3.20 -6.84
C LEU A 167 -11.76 -2.59 -8.23
N LYS A 168 -11.97 -1.27 -8.34
CA LYS A 168 -11.84 -0.54 -9.60
C LYS A 168 -10.43 -0.63 -10.16
N ARG A 169 -9.42 -0.44 -9.33
CA ARG A 169 -8.00 -0.51 -9.74
C ARG A 169 -7.61 -1.91 -10.21
N GLU A 170 -8.02 -2.95 -9.47
CA GLU A 170 -7.72 -4.35 -9.83
C GLU A 170 -8.47 -4.79 -11.08
N ALA A 171 -9.70 -4.34 -11.30
CA ALA A 171 -10.43 -4.61 -12.54
C ALA A 171 -9.72 -4.01 -13.77
N ILE A 172 -9.26 -2.76 -13.68
CA ILE A 172 -8.46 -2.13 -14.76
C ILE A 172 -7.20 -2.95 -15.05
N ARG A 173 -6.51 -3.42 -14.01
CA ARG A 173 -5.31 -4.25 -14.16
C ARG A 173 -5.66 -5.60 -14.80
N ALA A 174 -6.73 -6.26 -14.35
CA ALA A 174 -7.19 -7.53 -14.91
C ALA A 174 -7.49 -7.43 -16.40
N PHE A 175 -8.15 -6.36 -16.84
CA PHE A 175 -8.39 -6.11 -18.26
C PHE A 175 -7.11 -5.89 -19.06
N ARG A 176 -6.18 -5.09 -18.53
CA ARG A 176 -4.91 -4.79 -19.24
C ARG A 176 -3.98 -5.99 -19.33
N GLN A 177 -3.96 -6.85 -18.34
CA GLN A 177 -3.01 -7.97 -18.22
C GLN A 177 -3.68 -9.33 -18.49
N HIS A 178 -4.98 -9.36 -18.79
CA HIS A 178 -5.76 -10.56 -19.15
C HIS A 178 -5.69 -11.68 -18.10
N TYR A 179 -5.84 -11.34 -16.80
CA TYR A 179 -5.94 -12.35 -15.74
C TYR A 179 -7.35 -12.42 -15.13
N GLY A 180 -7.65 -13.58 -14.53
CA GLY A 180 -8.90 -13.78 -13.82
C GLY A 180 -8.98 -12.99 -12.53
N LEU A 181 -10.06 -12.24 -12.31
CA LEU A 181 -10.39 -11.53 -11.10
C LEU A 181 -11.68 -12.07 -10.52
N PHE A 182 -11.67 -12.47 -9.26
CA PHE A 182 -12.84 -12.93 -8.53
C PHE A 182 -13.14 -12.04 -7.34
N LEU A 183 -14.42 -11.88 -7.06
CA LEU A 183 -14.94 -11.25 -5.86
C LEU A 183 -15.64 -12.31 -5.02
N LEU A 184 -15.26 -12.46 -3.76
CA LEU A 184 -15.93 -13.28 -2.76
C LEU A 184 -16.56 -12.36 -1.73
N LEU A 185 -17.88 -12.38 -1.60
CA LEU A 185 -18.62 -11.78 -0.49
C LEU A 185 -18.86 -12.85 0.57
N VAL A 186 -18.70 -12.46 1.83
CA VAL A 186 -18.81 -13.35 3.01
C VAL A 186 -19.69 -12.67 4.03
N ASP A 187 -20.59 -13.42 4.65
CA ASP A 187 -21.49 -12.93 5.68
C ASP A 187 -21.60 -13.96 6.82
N VAL A 188 -21.68 -13.47 8.05
CA VAL A 188 -21.84 -14.32 9.22
C VAL A 188 -23.31 -14.64 9.44
N ASP A 189 -23.66 -15.89 9.25
CA ASP A 189 -25.04 -16.34 9.40
C ASP A 189 -25.59 -16.09 10.80
N ASN A 190 -26.80 -15.51 10.88
CA ASN A 190 -27.52 -15.23 12.13
C ASN A 190 -26.70 -14.41 13.16
N PHE A 191 -25.85 -13.49 12.71
CA PHE A 191 -24.96 -12.70 13.59
C PHE A 191 -25.75 -11.89 14.64
N LYS A 192 -26.94 -11.41 14.30
CA LYS A 192 -27.81 -10.71 15.26
C LYS A 192 -28.23 -11.64 16.40
N ASP A 193 -28.70 -12.84 16.08
CA ASP A 193 -29.09 -13.82 17.10
C ASP A 193 -27.91 -14.27 17.97
N TYR A 194 -26.73 -14.35 17.37
CA TYR A 194 -25.47 -14.59 18.10
C TYR A 194 -25.21 -13.48 19.11
N ASN A 195 -25.32 -12.20 18.70
CA ASN A 195 -25.16 -11.05 19.61
C ASN A 195 -26.21 -11.04 20.72
N ASP A 196 -27.46 -11.35 20.39
CA ASP A 196 -28.55 -11.35 21.36
C ASP A 196 -28.34 -12.48 22.41
N GLN A 197 -27.74 -13.61 22.02
CA GLN A 197 -27.46 -14.74 22.91
C GLN A 197 -26.17 -14.58 23.73
N PHE A 198 -25.07 -14.09 23.13
CA PHE A 198 -23.74 -14.09 23.73
C PHE A 198 -23.22 -12.70 24.09
N GLY A 199 -23.93 -11.65 23.68
CA GLY A 199 -23.56 -10.23 23.90
C GLY A 199 -22.64 -9.66 22.81
N HIS A 200 -22.71 -8.35 22.60
CA HIS A 200 -21.96 -7.64 21.55
C HIS A 200 -20.43 -7.85 21.65
N GLN A 201 -19.88 -7.94 22.86
CA GLN A 201 -18.43 -8.19 23.03
C GLN A 201 -18.00 -9.51 22.40
N LYS A 202 -18.81 -10.55 22.54
CA LYS A 202 -18.54 -11.86 21.91
C LYS A 202 -18.73 -11.82 20.40
N GLY A 203 -19.68 -11.03 19.91
CA GLY A 203 -19.81 -10.76 18.48
C GLY A 203 -18.59 -10.05 17.91
N ASP A 204 -18.08 -9.04 18.61
CA ASP A 204 -16.84 -8.36 18.23
C ASP A 204 -15.63 -9.31 18.19
N ASP A 205 -15.50 -10.21 19.17
CA ASP A 205 -14.45 -11.22 19.22
C ASP A 205 -14.56 -12.21 18.04
N LEU A 206 -15.80 -12.60 17.68
CA LEU A 206 -16.07 -13.45 16.51
C LEU A 206 -15.64 -12.76 15.21
N LEU A 207 -16.00 -11.47 15.02
CA LEU A 207 -15.62 -10.72 13.82
C LEU A 207 -14.10 -10.54 13.73
N LYS A 208 -13.40 -10.31 14.84
CA LYS A 208 -11.93 -10.24 14.89
C LYS A 208 -11.28 -11.56 14.51
N GLU A 209 -11.82 -12.69 15.01
CA GLU A 209 -11.29 -14.00 14.66
C GLU A 209 -11.55 -14.34 13.20
N LEU A 210 -12.75 -14.03 12.66
CA LEU A 210 -13.01 -14.17 11.24
C LEU A 210 -12.02 -13.36 10.41
N ALA A 211 -11.77 -12.11 10.78
CA ALA A 211 -10.80 -11.26 10.09
C ALA A 211 -9.39 -11.86 10.11
N ARG A 212 -8.96 -12.43 11.27
CA ARG A 212 -7.67 -13.11 11.42
C ARG A 212 -7.56 -14.33 10.49
N LEU A 213 -8.61 -15.14 10.44
CA LEU A 213 -8.68 -16.30 9.54
C LEU A 213 -8.63 -15.87 8.08
N MET A 214 -9.39 -14.83 7.69
CA MET A 214 -9.39 -14.31 6.33
C MET A 214 -8.01 -13.84 5.90
N MET A 215 -7.30 -13.09 6.75
CA MET A 215 -5.91 -12.67 6.46
C MET A 215 -4.97 -13.86 6.33
N PHE A 216 -5.08 -14.84 7.22
CA PHE A 216 -4.17 -16.00 7.25
C PHE A 216 -4.35 -16.95 6.07
N TYR A 217 -5.59 -17.12 5.59
CA TYR A 217 -5.92 -18.06 4.51
C TYR A 217 -6.03 -17.44 3.14
N SER A 218 -5.93 -16.13 3.02
CA SER A 218 -5.73 -15.41 1.76
C SER A 218 -4.24 -15.40 1.36
N ARG A 219 -3.96 -15.20 0.07
CA ARG A 219 -2.59 -15.17 -0.42
C ARG A 219 -1.92 -13.83 -0.09
N ASP A 220 -0.81 -13.87 0.63
CA ASP A 220 -0.06 -12.67 0.99
C ASP A 220 0.31 -11.84 -0.24
N ASN A 221 0.12 -10.52 -0.14
CA ASN A 221 0.42 -9.53 -1.17
C ASN A 221 -0.29 -9.74 -2.53
N VAL A 222 -1.23 -10.68 -2.61
CA VAL A 222 -2.03 -10.97 -3.81
C VAL A 222 -3.49 -10.70 -3.54
N ASP A 223 -4.09 -11.42 -2.59
CA ASP A 223 -5.49 -11.24 -2.22
C ASP A 223 -5.65 -10.05 -1.27
N SER A 224 -6.78 -9.36 -1.37
CA SER A 224 -7.09 -8.24 -0.49
C SER A 224 -8.39 -8.51 0.25
N VAL A 225 -8.38 -8.30 1.57
CA VAL A 225 -9.47 -8.65 2.48
C VAL A 225 -10.07 -7.40 3.11
N TYR A 226 -11.40 -7.35 3.16
CA TYR A 226 -12.14 -6.15 3.57
C TYR A 226 -13.26 -6.49 4.55
N ARG A 227 -13.54 -5.56 5.48
CA ARG A 227 -14.84 -5.51 6.14
C ARG A 227 -15.73 -4.59 5.34
N TYR A 228 -16.77 -5.17 4.71
CA TYR A 228 -17.66 -4.47 3.80
C TYR A 228 -18.76 -3.71 4.54
N GLY A 229 -19.25 -4.25 5.65
CA GLY A 229 -20.25 -3.63 6.53
C GLY A 229 -20.45 -4.51 7.76
N GLY A 230 -21.06 -4.11 8.81
CA GLY A 230 -21.43 -4.87 10.01
C GLY A 230 -20.72 -6.23 10.19
N ASP A 231 -21.41 -7.30 9.75
CA ASP A 231 -21.00 -8.69 9.71
C ASP A 231 -20.63 -9.17 8.29
N GLU A 232 -20.57 -8.25 7.32
CA GLU A 232 -20.24 -8.54 5.92
C GLU A 232 -18.76 -8.28 5.63
N PHE A 233 -18.14 -9.19 4.90
CA PHE A 233 -16.75 -9.14 4.49
C PHE A 233 -16.59 -9.39 2.99
N ALA A 234 -15.47 -8.99 2.42
CA ALA A 234 -15.18 -9.22 1.01
C ALA A 234 -13.71 -9.64 0.83
N VAL A 235 -13.46 -10.45 -0.21
CA VAL A 235 -12.11 -10.76 -0.69
C VAL A 235 -12.03 -10.50 -2.18
N ILE A 236 -11.06 -9.69 -2.60
CA ILE A 236 -10.70 -9.53 -4.00
C ILE A 236 -9.57 -10.53 -4.28
N ILE A 237 -9.77 -11.42 -5.26
CA ILE A 237 -8.88 -12.53 -5.60
C ILE A 237 -8.41 -12.35 -7.06
N PRO A 238 -7.34 -11.60 -7.31
CA PRO A 238 -6.76 -11.44 -8.65
C PRO A 238 -5.87 -12.64 -9.02
N HIS A 239 -5.51 -12.76 -10.28
CA HIS A 239 -4.62 -13.81 -10.80
C HIS A 239 -5.04 -15.22 -10.39
N ALA A 240 -6.34 -15.51 -10.46
CA ALA A 240 -6.90 -16.80 -10.08
C ALA A 240 -7.76 -17.41 -11.21
N GLN A 241 -7.79 -18.73 -11.23
CA GLN A 241 -8.80 -19.50 -11.94
C GLN A 241 -9.96 -19.85 -10.98
N HIS A 242 -11.09 -20.27 -11.50
CA HIS A 242 -12.30 -20.58 -10.71
C HIS A 242 -11.99 -21.52 -9.53
N GLU A 243 -11.30 -22.63 -9.78
CA GLU A 243 -10.98 -23.61 -8.74
C GLU A 243 -10.05 -23.05 -7.65
N GLN A 244 -9.13 -22.16 -8.01
CA GLN A 244 -8.24 -21.51 -7.05
C GLN A 244 -9.02 -20.57 -6.14
N ALA A 245 -9.91 -19.75 -6.70
CA ALA A 245 -10.78 -18.87 -5.92
C ALA A 245 -11.74 -19.66 -5.02
N MET A 246 -12.35 -20.73 -5.53
CA MET A 246 -13.20 -21.66 -4.76
C MET A 246 -12.41 -22.34 -3.63
N MET A 247 -11.13 -22.65 -3.83
CA MET A 247 -10.30 -23.24 -2.78
C MET A 247 -10.08 -22.26 -1.61
N VAL A 248 -9.90 -20.97 -1.89
CA VAL A 248 -9.82 -19.93 -0.84
C VAL A 248 -11.12 -19.91 -0.03
N ALA A 249 -12.27 -19.85 -0.69
CA ALA A 249 -13.57 -19.82 -0.05
C ALA A 249 -13.83 -21.08 0.81
N ARG A 250 -13.58 -22.29 0.27
CA ARG A 250 -13.75 -23.57 0.97
C ARG A 250 -12.86 -23.67 2.19
N ARG A 251 -11.59 -23.24 2.07
CA ARG A 251 -10.62 -23.25 3.17
C ARG A 251 -11.07 -22.31 4.29
N LEU A 252 -11.47 -21.10 3.95
CA LEU A 252 -11.96 -20.13 4.92
C LEU A 252 -13.17 -20.67 5.69
N ARG A 253 -14.21 -21.14 4.99
CA ARG A 253 -15.40 -21.73 5.61
C ARG A 253 -15.06 -22.90 6.52
N SER A 254 -14.27 -23.87 6.04
CA SER A 254 -13.87 -25.04 6.81
C SER A 254 -13.13 -24.67 8.10
N LYS A 255 -12.25 -23.67 8.02
CA LYS A 255 -11.45 -23.20 9.17
C LYS A 255 -12.27 -22.40 10.16
N PHE A 256 -13.20 -21.58 9.67
CA PHE A 256 -14.14 -20.88 10.53
C PHE A 256 -15.02 -21.88 11.31
N ASN A 257 -15.59 -22.87 10.65
CA ASN A 257 -16.42 -23.90 11.29
C ASN A 257 -15.64 -24.75 12.30
N SER A 258 -14.30 -24.88 12.15
CA SER A 258 -13.45 -25.62 13.09
C SER A 258 -12.89 -24.76 14.25
N SER A 259 -13.17 -23.46 14.30
CA SER A 259 -12.58 -22.55 15.30
C SER A 259 -13.37 -22.39 16.61
N ASN A 260 -14.36 -23.23 16.87
CA ASN A 260 -15.16 -23.26 18.12
C ASN A 260 -15.78 -21.89 18.50
N LEU A 261 -16.23 -21.13 17.51
CA LEU A 261 -16.88 -19.82 17.70
C LEU A 261 -18.41 -19.93 17.97
N GLY A 262 -18.83 -21.04 18.52
CA GLY A 262 -20.26 -21.31 18.80
C GLY A 262 -21.04 -21.74 17.54
N PRO A 263 -22.34 -21.42 17.45
CA PRO A 263 -23.21 -21.85 16.36
C PRO A 263 -23.06 -21.01 15.07
N ALA A 264 -22.15 -20.04 15.03
CA ALA A 264 -21.96 -19.17 13.88
C ALA A 264 -21.39 -19.93 12.68
N SER A 265 -21.90 -19.65 11.48
CA SER A 265 -21.41 -20.17 10.21
C SER A 265 -21.22 -19.04 9.19
N LEU A 266 -20.74 -19.38 8.00
CA LEU A 266 -20.50 -18.41 6.95
C LEU A 266 -21.26 -18.74 5.68
N SER A 267 -22.05 -17.80 5.19
CA SER A 267 -22.58 -17.81 3.81
C SER A 267 -21.67 -17.01 2.89
N MET A 268 -21.41 -17.52 1.69
CA MET A 268 -20.48 -16.92 0.75
C MET A 268 -21.04 -16.91 -0.67
N GLY A 269 -20.86 -15.76 -1.35
CA GLY A 269 -21.18 -15.60 -2.76
C GLY A 269 -19.93 -15.25 -3.56
N MET A 270 -19.60 -16.00 -4.60
CA MET A 270 -18.43 -15.74 -5.43
C MET A 270 -18.80 -15.47 -6.88
N ALA A 271 -18.26 -14.40 -7.44
CA ALA A 271 -18.43 -14.04 -8.84
C ALA A 271 -17.08 -13.75 -9.51
N ARG A 272 -17.04 -13.91 -10.83
CA ARG A 272 -15.90 -13.59 -11.69
C ARG A 272 -16.16 -12.30 -12.45
N LEU A 273 -15.13 -11.51 -12.70
CA LEU A 273 -15.16 -10.39 -13.64
C LEU A 273 -15.13 -10.95 -15.07
N GLU A 274 -16.21 -10.75 -15.83
CA GLU A 274 -16.39 -11.42 -17.13
C GLU A 274 -15.72 -10.68 -18.29
N GLY A 275 -15.65 -9.34 -18.26
CA GLY A 275 -15.04 -8.53 -19.32
C GLY A 275 -15.88 -8.47 -20.62
N ALA A 276 -17.19 -8.70 -20.51
CA ALA A 276 -18.10 -8.78 -21.66
C ALA A 276 -18.81 -7.46 -21.97
N LEU A 277 -18.80 -6.48 -21.08
CA LEU A 277 -19.57 -5.25 -21.19
C LEU A 277 -18.76 -4.08 -21.76
N LYS A 278 -19.47 -3.02 -22.15
CA LYS A 278 -18.88 -1.87 -22.85
C LYS A 278 -18.09 -0.93 -21.93
N THR A 279 -18.45 -0.87 -20.64
CA THR A 279 -17.78 0.05 -19.70
C THR A 279 -17.34 -0.67 -18.44
N LEU A 280 -16.28 -0.16 -17.82
CA LEU A 280 -15.75 -0.66 -16.54
C LEU A 280 -16.81 -0.58 -15.43
N GLU A 281 -17.58 0.49 -15.39
CA GLU A 281 -18.61 0.71 -14.38
C GLU A 281 -19.68 -0.39 -14.45
N GLN A 282 -20.12 -0.74 -15.65
CA GLN A 282 -21.10 -1.82 -15.87
C GLN A 282 -20.54 -3.19 -15.46
N GLU A 283 -19.26 -3.45 -15.74
CA GLU A 283 -18.59 -4.69 -15.33
C GLU A 283 -18.49 -4.81 -13.81
N LEU A 284 -18.13 -3.73 -13.12
CA LEU A 284 -18.06 -3.70 -11.66
C LEU A 284 -19.43 -3.87 -11.02
N GLU A 285 -20.45 -3.18 -11.55
CA GLU A 285 -21.82 -3.32 -11.06
C GLU A 285 -22.35 -4.74 -11.24
N ASN A 286 -22.07 -5.36 -12.38
CA ASN A 286 -22.45 -6.76 -12.62
C ASN A 286 -21.70 -7.74 -11.71
N LEU A 287 -20.39 -7.53 -11.49
CA LEU A 287 -19.59 -8.35 -10.59
C LEU A 287 -20.16 -8.32 -9.17
N LEU A 288 -20.43 -7.11 -8.65
CA LEU A 288 -21.02 -6.92 -7.33
C LEU A 288 -22.40 -7.57 -7.23
N ARG A 289 -23.28 -7.32 -8.21
CA ARG A 289 -24.63 -7.89 -8.25
C ARG A 289 -24.60 -9.41 -8.31
N ALA A 290 -23.72 -10.00 -9.11
CA ALA A 290 -23.59 -11.45 -9.20
C ALA A 290 -23.10 -12.06 -7.89
N ALA A 291 -22.09 -11.48 -7.25
CA ALA A 291 -21.59 -11.95 -5.96
C ALA A 291 -22.66 -11.86 -4.87
N ASP A 292 -23.42 -10.76 -4.82
CA ASP A 292 -24.55 -10.57 -3.89
C ASP A 292 -25.66 -11.59 -4.12
N GLN A 293 -26.05 -11.84 -5.38
CA GLN A 293 -27.03 -12.88 -5.72
C GLN A 293 -26.60 -14.26 -5.25
N TYR A 294 -25.33 -14.65 -5.42
CA TYR A 294 -24.82 -15.91 -4.93
C TYR A 294 -24.78 -15.96 -3.41
N LEU A 295 -24.41 -14.86 -2.73
CA LEU A 295 -24.49 -14.77 -1.27
C LEU A 295 -25.94 -14.94 -0.78
N TYR A 296 -26.90 -14.27 -1.41
CA TYR A 296 -28.30 -14.42 -1.10
C TYR A 296 -28.81 -15.86 -1.31
N MET A 297 -28.37 -16.53 -2.39
CA MET A 297 -28.70 -17.94 -2.61
C MET A 297 -28.12 -18.83 -1.49
N ALA A 298 -26.90 -18.58 -1.06
CA ALA A 298 -26.26 -19.30 0.04
C ALA A 298 -27.06 -19.15 1.34
N LYS A 299 -27.47 -17.94 1.72
CA LYS A 299 -28.30 -17.67 2.89
C LYS A 299 -29.66 -18.37 2.82
N ASN A 300 -30.38 -18.28 1.69
CA ASN A 300 -31.70 -18.86 1.54
C ASN A 300 -31.75 -20.40 1.44
N SER A 301 -30.63 -21.04 1.13
CA SER A 301 -30.52 -22.49 1.09
C SER A 301 -30.06 -23.09 2.43
N GLY A 302 -30.18 -22.33 3.51
CA GLY A 302 -29.90 -22.78 4.88
C GLY A 302 -28.61 -22.26 5.51
N GLY A 303 -27.89 -21.39 4.83
CA GLY A 303 -26.60 -20.86 5.33
C GLY A 303 -25.46 -21.88 5.27
N ASP A 304 -24.32 -21.53 5.84
CA ASP A 304 -23.09 -22.35 5.90
C ASP A 304 -22.70 -22.96 4.55
N GLN A 305 -22.70 -22.17 3.48
CA GLN A 305 -22.35 -22.64 2.15
C GLN A 305 -21.77 -21.57 1.23
N ILE A 306 -21.25 -22.05 0.10
CA ILE A 306 -20.63 -21.20 -0.94
C ILE A 306 -21.45 -21.39 -2.21
N CYS A 307 -21.98 -20.30 -2.75
CA CYS A 307 -22.61 -20.28 -4.07
C CYS A 307 -21.73 -19.49 -5.06
N ALA A 308 -21.63 -19.98 -6.28
CA ALA A 308 -20.91 -19.37 -7.40
C ALA A 308 -21.48 -19.83 -8.72
N ALA A 309 -21.17 -19.12 -9.82
CA ALA A 309 -21.42 -19.66 -11.16
C ALA A 309 -20.67 -20.99 -11.34
N ALA A 310 -21.28 -21.94 -12.08
CA ALA A 310 -20.59 -23.15 -12.47
C ALA A 310 -19.32 -22.78 -13.29
N GLY A 311 -18.16 -23.24 -12.87
CA GLY A 311 -16.93 -23.02 -13.61
C GLY A 311 -17.05 -23.59 -15.01
N ASN A 312 -16.93 -22.75 -16.06
CA ASN A 312 -16.81 -23.25 -17.42
C ASN A 312 -15.49 -24.04 -17.55
N SER A 313 -15.57 -25.35 -17.42
CA SER A 313 -14.54 -26.28 -17.84
C SER A 313 -14.58 -26.42 -19.39
N ALA A 314 -14.20 -25.36 -20.08
CA ALA A 314 -14.07 -25.37 -21.53
C ALA A 314 -12.84 -24.58 -21.97
N GLU A 315 -11.66 -25.12 -21.71
CA GLU A 315 -10.55 -25.02 -22.65
C GLU A 315 -10.38 -26.40 -23.27
N SER A 316 -11.14 -26.64 -24.35
CA SER A 316 -10.81 -27.66 -25.32
C SER A 316 -9.47 -27.27 -25.97
N ASN A 317 -8.42 -27.99 -25.64
CA ASN A 317 -7.17 -28.04 -26.38
C ASN A 317 -7.51 -28.17 -27.89
N PRO A 318 -7.06 -27.27 -28.77
CA PRO A 318 -7.04 -27.61 -30.17
C PRO A 318 -5.98 -28.68 -30.36
N SER A 319 -6.44 -29.91 -30.54
CA SER A 319 -5.63 -31.03 -31.05
C SER A 319 -4.90 -30.57 -32.31
N VAL A 320 -3.59 -30.52 -32.20
CA VAL A 320 -2.70 -30.49 -33.36
C VAL A 320 -2.87 -31.85 -34.08
N ASP A 321 -3.74 -31.86 -35.07
CA ASP A 321 -3.88 -32.98 -35.97
C ASP A 321 -2.70 -32.96 -36.95
N GLN A 322 -1.85 -33.96 -36.80
CA GLN A 322 -0.84 -34.33 -37.78
C GLN A 322 -1.56 -34.89 -39.02
N ALA A 323 -1.35 -34.28 -40.15
CA ALA A 323 -1.55 -34.98 -41.40
C ALA A 323 -0.64 -34.45 -42.51
N ARG A 324 0.34 -35.29 -42.86
CA ARG A 324 0.98 -35.54 -44.18
C ARG A 324 1.49 -34.37 -45.01
#